data_3c254a73a95b4e16bae70d907f8eca54
#
_entry.id   3c254a73a95b4e16bae70d907f8eca54
#
_cell.length_a   1.000
_cell.length_b   1.000
_cell.length_c   1.000
_cell.angle_alpha   90.00
_cell.angle_beta   90.00
_cell.angle_gamma   90.00
#
_symmetry.space_group_name_H-M   'P 1'
#
loop_
_entity.id
_entity.type
_entity.pdbx_description
1 polymer ?
#
loop_
_entity_poly.entity_id
_entity_poly.type
_entity_poly.pdbx_seq_one_letter_code
_entity_poly.pdbx_strand_id
1 'polypeptide(L)'
;TIPQWIYYSFYIGAILSLTTILWSVFKTAEIAPSEDELKEINKIRTLSLLNKMAKPFIEIREAVKEMPKFMWKIGTVYLFQWYALFVYWQFIAPMFKESMGFNSSEALSQAAKMNTTYNLSTIVFALALVPLALKFGGKKVYVFSLFLTGIAMISIPYIQDPLLVILPMILFGIGWAAMMGIPYSMVSKIVPQERRGVYMGILNMMIVIPMGIQTVTFGPVV
;
A
#
# COMPACT_ATOMS: atom_id res chain seq x y z
N THR A 1 9.22 30.63 3.03
CA THR A 1 10.35 29.74 3.43
C THR A 1 9.79 28.48 4.07
N ILE A 2 10.34 27.33 3.70
CA ILE A 2 9.92 26.04 4.26
C ILE A 2 10.35 26.00 5.74
N PRO A 3 9.45 25.68 6.70
CA PRO A 3 9.79 25.58 8.11
C PRO A 3 10.91 24.57 8.38
N GLN A 4 11.83 24.88 9.29
CA GLN A 4 12.99 24.03 9.59
C GLN A 4 12.63 22.62 10.07
N TRP A 5 11.52 22.44 10.79
CA TRP A 5 11.06 21.14 11.26
C TRP A 5 10.75 20.15 10.11
N ILE A 6 10.40 20.65 8.92
CA ILE A 6 10.19 19.80 7.74
C ILE A 6 11.53 19.19 7.32
N TYR A 7 12.61 19.98 7.25
CA TYR A 7 13.95 19.46 6.94
C TYR A 7 14.39 18.39 7.93
N TYR A 8 14.19 18.64 9.23
CA TYR A 8 14.52 17.65 10.27
C TYR A 8 13.72 16.35 10.12
N SER A 9 12.44 16.43 9.79
CA SER A 9 11.61 15.25 9.54
C SER A 9 12.14 14.42 8.37
N PHE A 10 12.54 15.06 7.28
CA PHE A 10 13.15 14.36 6.14
C PHE A 10 14.51 13.74 6.49
N TYR A 11 15.37 14.46 7.20
CA TYR A 11 16.68 13.93 7.60
C TYR A 11 16.56 12.75 8.55
N ILE A 12 15.70 12.84 9.56
CA ILE A 12 15.42 11.73 10.49
C ILE A 12 14.88 10.53 9.72
N GLY A 13 13.90 10.74 8.84
CA GLY A 13 13.33 9.68 8.00
C GLY A 13 14.38 9.01 7.11
N ALA A 14 15.24 9.80 6.46
CA ALA A 14 16.32 9.30 5.61
C ALA A 14 17.35 8.49 6.41
N ILE A 15 17.80 8.99 7.56
CA ILE A 15 18.76 8.31 8.44
C ILE A 15 18.17 7.00 8.95
N LEU A 16 16.94 7.00 9.44
CA LEU A 16 16.28 5.79 9.93
C LEU A 16 16.12 4.76 8.80
N SER A 17 15.65 5.18 7.62
CA SER A 17 15.51 4.28 6.47
C SER A 17 16.85 3.69 6.05
N LEU A 18 17.91 4.51 5.93
CA LEU A 18 19.23 4.05 5.56
C LEU A 18 19.79 3.08 6.60
N THR A 19 19.67 3.40 7.88
CA THR A 19 20.16 2.57 8.97
C THR A 19 19.46 1.22 9.01
N THR A 20 18.12 1.18 8.85
CA THR A 20 17.35 -0.07 8.84
C THR A 20 17.66 -0.93 7.62
N ILE A 21 17.82 -0.32 6.44
CA ILE A 21 18.22 -1.05 5.23
C ILE A 21 19.61 -1.65 5.39
N LEU A 22 20.59 -0.85 5.83
CA LEU A 22 21.95 -1.34 6.06
C LEU A 22 21.97 -2.44 7.11
N TRP A 23 21.25 -2.26 8.22
CA TRP A 23 21.12 -3.30 9.23
C TRP A 23 20.56 -4.59 8.64
N SER A 24 19.51 -4.51 7.85
CA SER A 24 18.90 -5.67 7.19
C SER A 24 19.88 -6.38 6.26
N VAL A 25 20.60 -5.61 5.42
CA VAL A 25 21.59 -6.16 4.48
C VAL A 25 22.74 -6.86 5.23
N PHE A 26 23.30 -6.24 6.28
CA PHE A 26 24.44 -6.82 7.01
C PHE A 26 24.04 -8.00 7.92
N LYS A 27 22.78 -8.07 8.36
CA LYS A 27 22.32 -9.13 9.27
C LYS A 27 21.62 -10.28 8.58
N THR A 28 21.16 -10.10 7.34
CA THR A 28 20.53 -11.17 6.57
C THR A 28 21.60 -11.99 5.86
N ALA A 29 21.66 -13.29 6.16
CA ALA A 29 22.56 -14.19 5.46
C ALA A 29 22.11 -14.32 3.99
N GLU A 30 23.02 -14.15 3.05
CA GLU A 30 22.76 -14.44 1.65
C GLU A 30 22.72 -15.94 1.45
N ILE A 31 21.64 -16.42 0.85
CA ILE A 31 21.49 -17.82 0.42
C ILE A 31 22.12 -17.89 -0.98
N ALA A 32 23.18 -18.68 -1.11
CA ALA A 32 23.80 -18.90 -2.41
C ALA A 32 22.78 -19.53 -3.38
N PRO A 33 22.73 -19.08 -4.62
CA PRO A 33 21.82 -19.66 -5.62
C PRO A 33 22.18 -21.15 -5.85
N SER A 34 21.17 -21.97 -6.06
CA SER A 34 21.33 -23.37 -6.43
C SER A 34 22.04 -23.51 -7.79
N GLU A 35 22.57 -24.70 -8.10
CA GLU A 35 23.24 -24.94 -9.39
C GLU A 35 22.34 -24.65 -10.59
N ASP A 36 21.04 -24.95 -10.48
CA ASP A 36 20.08 -24.73 -11.54
C ASP A 36 19.74 -23.24 -11.70
N GLU A 37 19.63 -22.50 -10.60
CA GLU A 37 19.51 -21.04 -10.63
C GLU A 37 20.76 -20.38 -11.21
N LEU A 38 21.95 -20.86 -10.91
CA LEU A 38 23.20 -20.38 -11.51
C LEU A 38 23.24 -20.61 -13.01
N LYS A 39 22.79 -21.76 -13.51
CA LYS A 39 22.68 -22.02 -14.95
C LYS A 39 21.71 -21.04 -15.62
N GLU A 40 20.58 -20.76 -14.99
CA GLU A 40 19.61 -19.80 -15.51
C GLU A 40 20.15 -18.37 -15.51
N ILE A 41 20.79 -17.93 -14.43
CA ILE A 41 21.44 -16.61 -14.33
C ILE A 41 22.51 -16.48 -15.45
N ASN A 42 23.33 -17.49 -15.66
CA ASN A 42 24.35 -17.47 -16.69
C ASN A 42 23.74 -17.42 -18.10
N LYS A 43 22.65 -18.15 -18.35
CA LYS A 43 21.89 -18.08 -19.61
C LYS A 43 21.34 -16.68 -19.85
N ILE A 44 20.84 -16.02 -18.81
CA ILE A 44 20.36 -14.63 -18.92
C ILE A 44 21.53 -13.67 -19.22
N ARG A 45 22.69 -13.89 -18.60
CA ARG A 45 23.88 -13.07 -18.84
C ARG A 45 24.38 -13.10 -20.29
N THR A 46 24.15 -14.17 -21.02
CA THR A 46 24.53 -14.31 -22.44
C THR A 46 23.52 -13.71 -23.41
N LEU A 47 22.31 -13.35 -22.96
CA LEU A 47 21.31 -12.72 -23.84
C LEU A 47 21.74 -11.32 -24.27
N SER A 48 21.27 -10.91 -25.47
CA SER A 48 21.40 -9.52 -25.95
C SER A 48 20.71 -8.54 -25.00
N LEU A 49 21.13 -7.28 -25.00
CA LEU A 49 20.56 -6.24 -24.13
C LEU A 49 19.04 -6.11 -24.30
N LEU A 50 18.55 -6.14 -25.55
CA LEU A 50 17.12 -6.10 -25.88
C LEU A 50 16.35 -7.28 -25.27
N ASN A 51 16.90 -8.49 -25.36
CA ASN A 51 16.27 -9.68 -24.80
C ASN A 51 16.27 -9.65 -23.26
N LYS A 52 17.33 -9.10 -22.63
CA LYS A 52 17.36 -8.88 -21.17
C LYS A 52 16.27 -7.92 -20.72
N MET A 53 16.04 -6.84 -21.47
CA MET A 53 14.99 -5.87 -21.15
C MET A 53 13.58 -6.41 -21.45
N ALA A 54 13.42 -7.25 -22.46
CA ALA A 54 12.14 -7.84 -22.82
C ALA A 54 11.71 -8.97 -21.90
N LYS A 55 12.66 -9.71 -21.31
CA LYS A 55 12.38 -10.88 -20.48
C LYS A 55 11.38 -10.59 -19.32
N PRO A 56 11.54 -9.55 -18.50
CA PRO A 56 10.57 -9.25 -17.44
C PRO A 56 9.15 -9.02 -17.95
N PHE A 57 9.00 -8.36 -19.11
CA PHE A 57 7.67 -8.12 -19.71
C PHE A 57 7.03 -9.41 -20.21
N ILE A 58 7.83 -10.32 -20.76
CA ILE A 58 7.35 -11.63 -21.18
C ILE A 58 6.91 -12.44 -19.98
N GLU A 59 7.71 -12.49 -18.91
CA GLU A 59 7.39 -13.20 -17.67
C GLU A 59 6.12 -12.65 -17.01
N ILE A 60 5.95 -11.31 -16.96
CA ILE A 60 4.72 -10.68 -16.46
C ILE A 60 3.53 -11.08 -17.34
N ARG A 61 3.66 -11.04 -18.67
CA ARG A 61 2.57 -11.42 -19.58
C ARG A 61 2.14 -12.87 -19.39
N GLU A 62 3.09 -13.78 -19.25
CA GLU A 62 2.82 -15.19 -18.98
C GLU A 62 2.18 -15.38 -17.60
N ALA A 63 2.72 -14.74 -16.56
CA ALA A 63 2.16 -14.79 -15.21
C ALA A 63 0.73 -14.26 -15.17
N VAL A 64 0.40 -13.20 -15.92
CA VAL A 64 -0.97 -12.66 -16.03
C VAL A 64 -1.90 -13.66 -16.70
N LYS A 65 -1.45 -14.38 -17.76
CA LYS A 65 -2.27 -15.41 -18.41
C LYS A 65 -2.58 -16.60 -17.49
N GLU A 66 -1.59 -16.99 -16.68
CA GLU A 66 -1.69 -18.12 -15.75
C GLU A 66 -2.20 -17.71 -14.37
N MET A 67 -2.55 -16.42 -14.20
CA MET A 67 -2.88 -15.83 -12.90
C MET A 67 -4.10 -16.51 -12.28
N PRO A 68 -3.97 -16.96 -11.00
CA PRO A 68 -5.07 -17.59 -10.29
C PRO A 68 -6.32 -16.70 -10.24
N LYS A 69 -7.50 -17.28 -10.40
CA LYS A 69 -8.80 -16.55 -10.31
C LYS A 69 -8.94 -15.73 -9.02
N PHE A 70 -8.29 -16.17 -7.95
CA PHE A 70 -8.28 -15.44 -6.69
C PHE A 70 -7.54 -14.09 -6.80
N MET A 71 -6.45 -14.01 -7.54
CA MET A 71 -5.73 -12.75 -7.75
C MET A 71 -6.56 -11.73 -8.55
N TRP A 72 -7.32 -12.19 -9.54
CA TRP A 72 -8.27 -11.32 -10.24
C TRP A 72 -9.33 -10.74 -9.31
N LYS A 73 -9.83 -11.54 -8.36
CA LYS A 73 -10.76 -11.04 -7.33
C LYS A 73 -10.11 -10.00 -6.42
N ILE A 74 -8.87 -10.24 -5.99
CA ILE A 74 -8.10 -9.24 -5.22
C ILE A 74 -7.89 -7.98 -6.07
N GLY A 75 -7.51 -8.11 -7.33
CA GLY A 75 -7.32 -6.98 -8.24
C GLY A 75 -8.57 -6.10 -8.37
N THR A 76 -9.75 -6.71 -8.45
CA THR A 76 -11.03 -5.97 -8.44
C THR A 76 -11.24 -5.21 -7.13
N VAL A 77 -10.96 -5.84 -5.98
CA VAL A 77 -11.04 -5.16 -4.68
C VAL A 77 -10.04 -4.03 -4.60
N TYR A 78 -8.81 -4.25 -5.08
CA TYR A 78 -7.74 -3.25 -5.10
C TYR A 78 -8.10 -2.05 -5.98
N LEU A 79 -8.76 -2.27 -7.11
CA LEU A 79 -9.22 -1.19 -7.98
C LEU A 79 -10.06 -0.16 -7.21
N PHE A 80 -11.07 -0.61 -6.49
CA PHE A 80 -11.96 0.29 -5.73
C PHE A 80 -11.29 0.82 -4.45
N GLN A 81 -10.61 -0.05 -3.71
CA GLN A 81 -9.93 0.30 -2.46
C GLN A 81 -8.88 1.39 -2.69
N TRP A 82 -7.95 1.16 -3.61
CA TRP A 82 -6.85 2.09 -3.87
C TRP A 82 -7.32 3.36 -4.57
N TYR A 83 -8.32 3.26 -5.47
CA TYR A 83 -8.95 4.44 -6.04
C TYR A 83 -9.49 5.37 -4.96
N ALA A 84 -10.26 4.85 -4.02
CA ALA A 84 -10.82 5.63 -2.92
C ALA A 84 -9.74 6.22 -2.00
N LEU A 85 -8.66 5.47 -1.72
CA LEU A 85 -7.55 5.94 -0.90
C LEU A 85 -6.77 7.07 -1.57
N PHE A 86 -6.52 7.00 -2.87
CA PHE A 86 -5.84 8.06 -3.60
C PHE A 86 -6.69 9.33 -3.66
N VAL A 87 -8.02 9.21 -3.82
CA VAL A 87 -8.94 10.34 -3.69
C VAL A 87 -8.84 10.97 -2.29
N TYR A 88 -8.89 10.15 -1.23
CA TYR A 88 -8.74 10.63 0.14
C TYR A 88 -7.45 11.42 0.34
N TRP A 89 -6.31 10.86 0.01
CA TRP A 89 -5.02 11.53 0.24
C TRP A 89 -4.85 12.82 -0.55
N GLN A 90 -5.38 12.86 -1.75
CA GLN A 90 -5.25 14.03 -2.63
C GLN A 90 -6.19 15.16 -2.22
N PHE A 91 -7.40 14.85 -1.76
CA PHE A 91 -8.46 15.83 -1.58
C PHE A 91 -8.84 16.11 -0.13
N ILE A 92 -8.26 15.43 0.86
CA ILE A 92 -8.61 15.65 2.26
C ILE A 92 -8.29 17.08 2.73
N ALA A 93 -7.14 17.65 2.37
CA ALA A 93 -6.80 19.02 2.74
C ALA A 93 -7.64 20.06 1.97
N PRO A 94 -7.84 19.99 0.63
CA PRO A 94 -8.84 20.78 -0.08
C PRO A 94 -10.23 20.70 0.54
N MET A 95 -10.71 19.52 0.90
CA MET A 95 -12.02 19.35 1.54
C MET A 95 -12.13 20.20 2.83
N PHE A 96 -11.12 20.23 3.68
CA PHE A 96 -11.15 21.03 4.90
C PHE A 96 -11.17 22.54 4.64
N LYS A 97 -10.53 22.98 3.57
CA LYS A 97 -10.61 24.38 3.14
C LYS A 97 -12.03 24.78 2.74
N GLU A 98 -12.67 23.94 1.95
CA GLU A 98 -14.03 24.23 1.44
C GLU A 98 -15.12 24.00 2.48
N SER A 99 -15.05 22.90 3.28
CA SER A 99 -16.12 22.52 4.21
C SER A 99 -16.02 23.19 5.58
N MET A 100 -14.80 23.49 6.06
CA MET A 100 -14.55 24.06 7.39
C MET A 100 -13.99 25.49 7.34
N GLY A 101 -13.75 26.05 6.15
CA GLY A 101 -13.19 27.40 6.00
C GLY A 101 -11.74 27.53 6.47
N PHE A 102 -10.99 26.42 6.53
CA PHE A 102 -9.60 26.45 6.98
C PHE A 102 -8.70 27.15 5.96
N ASN A 103 -7.71 27.89 6.46
CA ASN A 103 -6.62 28.32 5.61
C ASN A 103 -5.72 27.14 5.21
N SER A 104 -4.82 27.34 4.25
CA SER A 104 -3.99 26.24 3.72
C SER A 104 -3.13 25.55 4.80
N SER A 105 -2.62 26.30 5.78
CA SER A 105 -1.81 25.73 6.87
C SER A 105 -2.64 24.91 7.85
N GLU A 106 -3.83 25.38 8.19
CA GLU A 106 -4.78 24.68 9.07
C GLU A 106 -5.27 23.38 8.43
N ALA A 107 -5.65 23.42 7.14
CA ALA A 107 -6.09 22.26 6.40
C ALA A 107 -5.01 21.17 6.31
N LEU A 108 -3.77 21.55 6.01
CA LEU A 108 -2.63 20.63 6.00
C LEU A 108 -2.33 20.07 7.39
N SER A 109 -2.39 20.90 8.43
CA SER A 109 -2.22 20.46 9.82
C SER A 109 -3.28 19.46 10.23
N GLN A 110 -4.55 19.69 9.86
CA GLN A 110 -5.65 18.77 10.15
C GLN A 110 -5.49 17.45 9.40
N ALA A 111 -5.14 17.48 8.12
CA ALA A 111 -4.82 16.28 7.35
C ALA A 111 -3.66 15.49 7.96
N ALA A 112 -2.63 16.18 8.44
CA ALA A 112 -1.50 15.55 9.13
C ALA A 112 -1.92 14.87 10.45
N LYS A 113 -2.80 15.49 11.25
CA LYS A 113 -3.36 14.87 12.46
C LYS A 113 -4.15 13.60 12.14
N MET A 114 -4.97 13.62 11.10
CA MET A 114 -5.71 12.44 10.64
C MET A 114 -4.76 11.32 10.20
N ASN A 115 -3.74 11.66 9.41
CA ASN A 115 -2.74 10.69 8.96
C ASN A 115 -1.95 10.11 10.16
N THR A 116 -1.59 10.92 11.14
CA THR A 116 -0.94 10.46 12.37
C THR A 116 -1.85 9.50 13.13
N THR A 117 -3.13 9.83 13.28
CA THR A 117 -4.09 9.01 14.03
C THR A 117 -4.28 7.64 13.39
N TYR A 118 -4.47 7.54 12.08
CA TYR A 118 -4.62 6.22 11.48
C TYR A 118 -3.31 5.43 11.52
N ASN A 119 -2.14 6.06 11.40
CA ASN A 119 -0.86 5.34 11.54
C ASN A 119 -0.66 4.80 12.96
N LEU A 120 -0.97 5.57 14.01
CA LEU A 120 -0.94 5.09 15.39
C LEU A 120 -1.92 3.94 15.61
N SER A 121 -3.15 4.07 15.11
CA SER A 121 -4.14 2.99 15.13
C SER A 121 -3.62 1.75 14.41
N THR A 122 -2.99 1.90 13.25
CA THR A 122 -2.39 0.81 12.49
C THR A 122 -1.36 0.04 13.31
N ILE A 123 -0.47 0.73 14.03
CA ILE A 123 0.54 0.08 14.88
C ILE A 123 -0.13 -0.82 15.93
N VAL A 124 -1.15 -0.31 16.60
CA VAL A 124 -1.88 -1.06 17.64
C VAL A 124 -2.59 -2.28 17.05
N PHE A 125 -3.33 -2.08 15.96
CA PHE A 125 -4.13 -3.15 15.36
C PHE A 125 -3.32 -4.15 14.55
N ALA A 126 -2.15 -3.77 14.03
CA ALA A 126 -1.24 -4.69 13.34
C ALA A 126 -0.82 -5.86 14.27
N LEU A 127 -0.65 -5.62 15.58
CA LEU A 127 -0.33 -6.65 16.55
C LEU A 127 -1.47 -7.67 16.74
N ALA A 128 -2.72 -7.21 16.65
CA ALA A 128 -3.90 -8.07 16.75
C ALA A 128 -4.24 -8.78 15.43
N LEU A 129 -3.73 -8.29 14.30
CA LEU A 129 -4.12 -8.77 12.97
C LEU A 129 -3.77 -10.22 12.73
N VAL A 130 -2.58 -10.66 13.15
CA VAL A 130 -2.12 -12.05 12.96
C VAL A 130 -2.99 -13.03 13.72
N PRO A 131 -3.20 -12.90 15.06
CA PRO A 131 -4.09 -13.81 15.79
C PRO A 131 -5.53 -13.78 15.28
N LEU A 132 -6.05 -12.62 14.86
CA LEU A 132 -7.38 -12.53 14.27
C LEU A 132 -7.46 -13.27 12.93
N ALA A 133 -6.46 -13.13 12.07
CA ALA A 133 -6.40 -13.81 10.78
C ALA A 133 -6.25 -15.33 10.94
N LEU A 134 -5.53 -15.80 11.96
CA LEU A 134 -5.42 -17.22 12.29
C LEU A 134 -6.75 -17.78 12.82
N LYS A 135 -7.46 -17.03 13.67
CA LYS A 135 -8.72 -17.48 14.29
C LYS A 135 -9.91 -17.45 13.32
N PHE A 136 -10.08 -16.38 12.56
CA PHE A 136 -11.27 -16.14 11.73
C PHE A 136 -11.04 -16.34 10.23
N GLY A 137 -9.76 -16.49 9.83
CA GLY A 137 -9.35 -16.56 8.44
C GLY A 137 -9.08 -15.19 7.82
N GLY A 138 -7.98 -15.05 7.08
CA GLY A 138 -7.53 -13.78 6.52
C GLY A 138 -8.59 -13.08 5.66
N LYS A 139 -9.33 -13.83 4.83
CA LYS A 139 -10.40 -13.26 3.99
C LYS A 139 -11.47 -12.54 4.80
N LYS A 140 -11.97 -13.14 5.89
CA LYS A 140 -13.03 -12.55 6.73
C LYS A 140 -12.52 -11.29 7.44
N VAL A 141 -11.30 -11.35 7.98
CA VAL A 141 -10.67 -10.22 8.65
C VAL A 141 -10.46 -9.07 7.67
N TYR A 142 -9.99 -9.35 6.45
CA TYR A 142 -9.81 -8.34 5.41
C TYR A 142 -11.12 -7.66 5.00
N VAL A 143 -12.16 -8.44 4.73
CA VAL A 143 -13.49 -7.90 4.37
C VAL A 143 -14.06 -7.02 5.49
N PHE A 144 -13.98 -7.48 6.74
CA PHE A 144 -14.45 -6.69 7.89
C PHE A 144 -13.65 -5.39 8.06
N SER A 145 -12.33 -5.45 7.91
CA SER A 145 -11.46 -4.28 7.99
C SER A 145 -11.76 -3.26 6.89
N LEU A 146 -12.00 -3.72 5.65
CA LEU A 146 -12.43 -2.84 4.55
C LEU A 146 -13.79 -2.20 4.81
N PHE A 147 -14.73 -2.94 5.40
CA PHE A 147 -16.03 -2.41 5.79
C PHE A 147 -15.90 -1.27 6.81
N LEU A 148 -15.05 -1.44 7.82
CA LEU A 148 -14.75 -0.39 8.80
C LEU A 148 -14.11 0.84 8.14
N THR A 149 -13.17 0.62 7.21
CA THR A 149 -12.58 1.71 6.43
C THR A 149 -13.62 2.46 5.60
N GLY A 150 -14.53 1.74 4.97
CA GLY A 150 -15.62 2.33 4.19
C GLY A 150 -16.51 3.22 5.06
N ILE A 151 -16.91 2.75 6.24
CA ILE A 151 -17.67 3.56 7.21
C ILE A 151 -16.89 4.83 7.59
N ALA A 152 -15.60 4.68 7.91
CA ALA A 152 -14.73 5.80 8.24
C ALA A 152 -14.72 6.85 7.13
N MET A 153 -14.48 6.44 5.89
CA MET A 153 -14.39 7.35 4.75
C MET A 153 -15.72 8.03 4.44
N ILE A 154 -16.83 7.31 4.52
CA ILE A 154 -18.16 7.87 4.29
C ILE A 154 -18.53 8.88 5.39
N SER A 155 -18.10 8.68 6.63
CA SER A 155 -18.44 9.57 7.73
C SER A 155 -17.71 10.92 7.70
N ILE A 156 -16.50 10.99 7.12
CA ILE A 156 -15.65 12.18 7.13
C ILE A 156 -16.36 13.44 6.62
N PRO A 157 -17.02 13.44 5.44
CA PRO A 157 -17.65 14.65 4.90
C PRO A 157 -18.79 15.22 5.74
N TYR A 158 -19.36 14.42 6.62
CA TYR A 158 -20.50 14.83 7.48
C TYR A 158 -20.07 15.39 8.83
N ILE A 159 -18.78 15.34 9.17
CA ILE A 159 -18.25 15.81 10.45
C ILE A 159 -17.54 17.15 10.22
N GLN A 160 -18.11 18.21 10.78
CA GLN A 160 -17.56 19.56 10.67
C GLN A 160 -16.71 19.97 11.89
N ASP A 161 -16.71 19.17 12.95
CA ASP A 161 -15.86 19.43 14.13
C ASP A 161 -14.44 18.89 13.88
N PRO A 162 -13.40 19.75 14.03
CA PRO A 162 -12.00 19.37 13.77
C PRO A 162 -11.45 18.27 14.70
N LEU A 163 -12.01 18.09 15.89
CA LEU A 163 -11.60 17.03 16.80
C LEU A 163 -12.35 15.74 16.50
N LEU A 164 -13.64 15.83 16.23
CA LEU A 164 -14.46 14.64 15.96
C LEU A 164 -14.11 13.99 14.63
N VAL A 165 -13.70 14.74 13.59
CA VAL A 165 -13.30 14.19 12.28
C VAL A 165 -12.05 13.31 12.35
N ILE A 166 -11.31 13.35 13.44
CA ILE A 166 -10.15 12.47 13.67
C ILE A 166 -10.59 11.05 14.07
N LEU A 167 -11.75 10.88 14.71
CA LEU A 167 -12.21 9.59 15.22
C LEU A 167 -12.38 8.51 14.14
N PRO A 168 -12.94 8.78 12.95
CA PRO A 168 -12.97 7.82 11.85
C PRO A 168 -11.62 7.23 11.48
N MET A 169 -10.53 7.97 11.72
CA MET A 169 -9.17 7.50 11.39
C MET A 169 -8.72 6.31 12.24
N ILE A 170 -9.34 6.07 13.38
CA ILE A 170 -9.09 4.86 14.18
C ILE A 170 -9.59 3.63 13.40
N LEU A 171 -10.80 3.68 12.84
CA LEU A 171 -11.34 2.61 12.01
C LEU A 171 -10.56 2.45 10.69
N PHE A 172 -10.16 3.58 10.10
CA PHE A 172 -9.32 3.59 8.92
C PHE A 172 -7.98 2.87 9.18
N GLY A 173 -7.34 3.09 10.34
CA GLY A 173 -6.09 2.44 10.72
C GLY A 173 -6.20 0.93 10.88
N ILE A 174 -7.35 0.41 11.35
CA ILE A 174 -7.64 -1.03 11.36
C ILE A 174 -7.61 -1.58 9.93
N GLY A 175 -8.30 -0.89 9.01
CA GLY A 175 -8.33 -1.25 7.61
C GLY A 175 -6.94 -1.19 6.97
N TRP A 176 -6.19 -0.13 7.24
CA TRP A 176 -4.85 0.06 6.71
C TRP A 176 -3.90 -1.07 7.12
N ALA A 177 -3.91 -1.50 8.39
CA ALA A 177 -3.15 -2.65 8.85
C ALA A 177 -3.49 -3.92 8.05
N ALA A 178 -4.78 -4.19 7.83
CA ALA A 178 -5.22 -5.35 7.07
C ALA A 178 -4.87 -5.27 5.59
N MET A 179 -5.00 -4.10 4.97
CA MET A 179 -4.67 -3.85 3.56
C MET A 179 -3.20 -4.07 3.25
N MET A 180 -2.32 -3.71 4.17
CA MET A 180 -0.87 -3.87 3.99
C MET A 180 -0.37 -5.30 4.20
N GLY A 181 -1.07 -6.13 4.99
CA GLY A 181 -0.56 -7.45 5.37
C GLY A 181 -1.30 -8.63 4.74
N ILE A 182 -2.64 -8.63 4.81
CA ILE A 182 -3.44 -9.81 4.51
C ILE A 182 -3.40 -10.21 3.03
N PRO A 183 -3.58 -9.32 2.04
CA PRO A 183 -3.56 -9.71 0.64
C PRO A 183 -2.24 -10.33 0.21
N TYR A 184 -1.11 -9.77 0.64
CA TYR A 184 0.22 -10.32 0.36
C TYR A 184 0.37 -11.73 0.94
N SER A 185 -0.06 -11.92 2.20
CA SER A 185 -0.04 -13.24 2.85
C SER A 185 -0.95 -14.25 2.14
N MET A 186 -2.12 -13.84 1.67
CA MET A 186 -3.02 -14.72 0.93
C MET A 186 -2.46 -15.09 -0.44
N VAL A 187 -1.93 -14.14 -1.19
CA VAL A 187 -1.34 -14.36 -2.52
C VAL A 187 -0.11 -15.26 -2.42
N SER A 188 0.79 -15.01 -1.45
CA SER A 188 2.00 -15.81 -1.28
C SER A 188 1.75 -17.31 -1.04
N LYS A 189 0.56 -17.67 -0.54
CA LYS A 189 0.17 -19.07 -0.26
C LYS A 189 -0.37 -19.81 -1.48
N ILE A 190 -0.82 -19.10 -2.51
CA ILE A 190 -1.51 -19.70 -3.67
C ILE A 190 -0.69 -19.66 -4.94
N VAL A 191 0.35 -18.82 -4.99
CA VAL A 191 1.22 -18.68 -6.17
C VAL A 191 2.44 -19.63 -6.06
N PRO A 192 2.96 -20.15 -7.19
CA PRO A 192 4.16 -20.95 -7.21
C PRO A 192 5.35 -20.22 -6.56
N GLN A 193 6.16 -20.96 -5.82
CA GLN A 193 7.30 -20.39 -5.09
C GLN A 193 8.32 -19.75 -6.03
N GLU A 194 8.57 -20.37 -7.17
CA GLU A 194 9.52 -19.96 -8.19
C GLU A 194 9.14 -18.63 -8.85
N ARG A 195 7.83 -18.33 -8.93
CA ARG A 195 7.30 -17.12 -9.55
C ARG A 195 6.69 -16.14 -8.54
N ARG A 196 6.91 -16.36 -7.24
CA ARG A 196 6.31 -15.53 -6.18
C ARG A 196 6.67 -14.04 -6.34
N GLY A 197 7.92 -13.73 -6.69
CA GLY A 197 8.36 -12.35 -6.93
C GLY A 197 7.57 -11.65 -8.04
N VAL A 198 7.33 -12.35 -9.16
CA VAL A 198 6.54 -11.82 -10.29
C VAL A 198 5.10 -11.53 -9.86
N TYR A 199 4.46 -12.46 -9.16
CA TYR A 199 3.07 -12.27 -8.68
C TYR A 199 2.95 -11.17 -7.61
N MET A 200 3.97 -10.99 -6.75
CA MET A 200 4.01 -9.85 -5.82
C MET A 200 4.19 -8.53 -6.57
N GLY A 201 4.99 -8.51 -7.63
CA GLY A 201 5.11 -7.37 -8.55
C GLY A 201 3.77 -7.03 -9.23
N ILE A 202 3.04 -8.04 -9.73
CA ILE A 202 1.70 -7.86 -10.31
C ILE A 202 0.72 -7.28 -9.26
N LEU A 203 0.77 -7.77 -8.02
CA LEU A 203 -0.07 -7.25 -6.93
C LEU A 203 0.23 -5.76 -6.66
N ASN A 204 1.49 -5.35 -6.70
CA ASN A 204 1.88 -3.94 -6.60
C ASN A 204 1.41 -3.11 -7.82
N MET A 205 1.44 -3.66 -9.02
CA MET A 205 0.87 -2.99 -10.20
C MET A 205 -0.64 -2.75 -10.04
N MET A 206 -1.36 -3.67 -9.41
CA MET A 206 -2.79 -3.50 -9.09
C MET A 206 -3.06 -2.37 -8.09
N ILE A 207 -2.04 -1.84 -7.41
CA ILE A 207 -2.12 -0.62 -6.60
C ILE A 207 -1.95 0.63 -7.48
N VAL A 208 -1.00 0.59 -8.41
CA VAL A 208 -0.64 1.75 -9.24
C VAL A 208 -1.70 2.05 -10.31
N ILE A 209 -2.34 1.02 -10.88
CA ILE A 209 -3.38 1.19 -11.89
C ILE A 209 -4.55 2.06 -11.39
N PRO A 210 -5.16 1.81 -10.22
CA PRO A 210 -6.19 2.69 -9.66
C PRO A 210 -5.74 4.14 -9.45
N MET A 211 -4.48 4.37 -9.08
CA MET A 211 -3.91 5.70 -8.96
C MET A 211 -3.94 6.46 -10.29
N GLY A 212 -3.48 5.82 -11.37
CA GLY A 212 -3.54 6.41 -12.70
C GLY A 212 -4.97 6.69 -13.15
N ILE A 213 -5.88 5.75 -12.95
CA ILE A 213 -7.31 5.91 -13.27
C ILE A 213 -7.90 7.09 -12.47
N GLN A 214 -7.62 7.16 -11.15
CA GLN A 214 -8.10 8.23 -10.29
C GLN A 214 -7.61 9.61 -10.75
N THR A 215 -6.34 9.72 -11.10
CA THR A 215 -5.76 10.98 -11.57
C THR A 215 -6.47 11.52 -12.82
N VAL A 216 -6.82 10.63 -13.76
CA VAL A 216 -7.47 11.01 -15.01
C VAL A 216 -8.98 11.26 -14.83
N THR A 217 -9.64 10.50 -13.98
CA THR A 217 -11.11 10.54 -13.84
C THR A 217 -11.59 11.52 -12.79
N PHE A 218 -10.88 11.64 -11.67
CA PHE A 218 -11.29 12.49 -10.55
C PHE A 218 -10.58 13.85 -10.54
N GLY A 219 -9.34 13.93 -11.02
CA GLY A 219 -8.61 15.19 -11.08
C GLY A 219 -9.31 16.33 -11.84
N PRO A 220 -9.96 16.08 -12.99
CA PRO A 220 -10.69 17.12 -13.72
C PRO A 220 -12.03 17.54 -13.08
N VAL A 221 -12.53 16.84 -12.09
CA VAL A 221 -13.84 17.10 -11.44
C VAL A 221 -13.71 18.13 -10.31
N VAL A 222 -12.49 18.40 -9.85
CA VAL A 222 -12.13 19.31 -8.76
C VAL A 222 -11.22 20.41 -9.30
#